data_e5b5ac55503af81a739f862cfdbc62dc
#
_entry.id   e5b5ac55503af81a739f862cfdbc62dc
#
_cell.length_a   1.000
_cell.length_b   1.000
_cell.length_c   1.000
_cell.angle_alpha   90.00
_cell.angle_beta   90.00
_cell.angle_gamma   90.00
#
_symmetry.space_group_name_H-M   'P 1'
#
loop_
_entity.id
_entity.type
_entity.pdbx_description
1 polymer ?
#
loop_
_entity_poly.entity_id
_entity_poly.type
_entity_poly.pdbx_seq_one_letter_code
_entity_poly.pdbx_strand_id
1 'polypeptide(L)'
;MLDNPYLEYKMKIISPSAAKLAFYKAKGTWIDLLIRVFTSSKYSHVEIVINKDWYSSSPRDGGVRIKQIQDDGNSWDFIEVEINKDRLYQKYREYKGRGYDFKGILLSNILPIGWHSKDKAICSEFVADVLGYSEPEKYSPQDVWNKIKG
;
A
#
# COMPACT_ATOMS: atom_id res chain seq x y z
N MET A 1 38.01 17.84 5.02
CA MET A 1 36.55 17.70 5.21
C MET A 1 35.87 18.48 4.10
N LEU A 2 35.18 17.81 3.25
CA LEU A 2 34.43 18.44 2.17
C LEU A 2 33.01 18.71 2.70
N ASP A 3 32.85 19.86 3.34
CA ASP A 3 31.52 20.39 3.69
C ASP A 3 30.87 20.88 2.39
N ASN A 4 30.35 19.94 1.61
CA ASN A 4 29.59 20.28 0.43
C ASN A 4 28.08 20.27 0.79
N PRO A 5 27.46 21.43 0.98
CA PRO A 5 26.05 21.53 1.36
C PRO A 5 25.12 20.86 0.34
N TYR A 6 25.59 20.69 -0.91
CA TYR A 6 24.85 19.97 -1.93
C TYR A 6 24.85 18.46 -1.69
N LEU A 7 25.95 17.89 -1.15
CA LEU A 7 26.01 16.48 -0.77
C LEU A 7 25.20 16.21 0.51
N GLU A 8 25.24 17.12 1.48
CA GLU A 8 24.35 17.02 2.66
C GLU A 8 22.87 17.13 2.28
N TYR A 9 22.52 18.05 1.39
CA TYR A 9 21.15 18.17 0.87
C TYR A 9 20.73 16.90 0.11
N LYS A 10 21.61 16.36 -0.74
CA LYS A 10 21.36 15.11 -1.49
C LYS A 10 21.25 13.90 -0.55
N MET A 11 22.10 13.81 0.48
CA MET A 11 22.02 12.75 1.49
C MET A 11 20.75 12.86 2.34
N LYS A 12 20.29 14.08 2.63
CA LYS A 12 19.06 14.33 3.37
C LYS A 12 17.81 13.95 2.56
N ILE A 13 17.88 14.05 1.23
CA ILE A 13 16.82 13.63 0.30
C ILE A 13 16.80 12.10 0.14
N ILE A 14 17.95 11.43 0.25
CA ILE A 14 18.07 9.98 0.05
C ILE A 14 17.90 9.21 1.38
N SER A 15 17.89 9.90 2.53
CA SER A 15 17.75 9.24 3.82
C SER A 15 16.40 8.55 3.95
N PRO A 16 16.40 7.25 4.31
CA PRO A 16 15.15 6.57 4.61
C PRO A 16 14.42 7.28 5.74
N SER A 17 13.12 7.37 5.61
CA SER A 17 12.27 8.01 6.61
C SER A 17 11.48 6.96 7.36
N ALA A 18 11.41 7.13 8.68
CA ALA A 18 10.57 6.31 9.52
C ALA A 18 9.10 6.42 9.08
N ALA A 19 8.49 5.28 8.85
CA ALA A 19 7.11 5.12 8.47
C ALA A 19 6.53 3.89 9.16
N LYS A 20 5.22 3.72 9.05
CA LYS A 20 4.54 2.48 9.46
C LYS A 20 3.76 1.94 8.28
N LEU A 21 3.69 0.64 8.17
CA LEU A 21 2.68 -0.03 7.37
C LEU A 21 1.52 -0.41 8.29
N ALA A 22 0.32 0.01 7.91
CA ALA A 22 -0.92 -0.30 8.61
C ALA A 22 -1.68 -1.38 7.83
N PHE A 23 -1.93 -2.52 8.47
CA PHE A 23 -2.61 -3.67 7.90
C PHE A 23 -4.01 -3.81 8.51
N TYR A 24 -5.04 -3.71 7.67
CA TYR A 24 -6.42 -3.78 8.11
C TYR A 24 -6.88 -5.22 8.31
N LYS A 25 -7.33 -5.51 9.52
CA LYS A 25 -7.77 -6.85 9.97
C LYS A 25 -9.22 -6.92 10.43
N ALA A 26 -9.89 -5.78 10.57
CA ALA A 26 -11.26 -5.77 11.08
C ALA A 26 -12.22 -6.46 10.12
N LYS A 27 -13.34 -6.95 10.67
CA LYS A 27 -14.45 -7.45 9.88
C LYS A 27 -15.18 -6.25 9.30
N GLY A 28 -14.78 -5.84 8.12
CA GLY A 28 -15.39 -4.75 7.38
C GLY A 28 -16.59 -5.21 6.56
N THR A 29 -16.69 -4.73 5.34
CA THR A 29 -17.72 -5.11 4.39
C THR A 29 -17.54 -6.57 3.92
N TRP A 30 -18.57 -7.14 3.28
CA TRP A 30 -18.49 -8.45 2.64
C TRP A 30 -17.34 -8.53 1.60
N ILE A 31 -16.93 -7.41 1.00
CA ILE A 31 -15.78 -7.33 0.09
C ILE A 31 -14.47 -7.64 0.82
N ASP A 32 -14.30 -7.09 2.03
CA ASP A 32 -13.12 -7.37 2.85
C ASP A 32 -13.04 -8.85 3.22
N LEU A 33 -14.20 -9.45 3.52
CA LEU A 33 -14.29 -10.88 3.79
C LEU A 33 -13.89 -11.71 2.57
N LEU A 34 -14.40 -11.36 1.39
CA LEU A 34 -14.05 -12.05 0.14
C LEU A 34 -12.53 -11.96 -0.12
N ILE A 35 -11.94 -10.78 -0.05
CA ILE A 35 -10.50 -10.62 -0.25
C ILE A 35 -9.72 -11.54 0.70
N ARG A 36 -10.09 -11.58 1.97
CA ARG A 36 -9.41 -12.41 2.97
C ARG A 36 -9.56 -13.91 2.72
N VAL A 37 -10.76 -14.34 2.38
CA VAL A 37 -11.03 -15.77 2.06
C VAL A 37 -10.23 -16.22 0.84
N PHE A 38 -10.27 -15.44 -0.24
CA PHE A 38 -9.60 -15.80 -1.48
C PHE A 38 -8.08 -15.66 -1.45
N THR A 39 -7.56 -14.77 -0.63
CA THR A 39 -6.10 -14.61 -0.46
C THR A 39 -5.55 -15.45 0.69
N SER A 40 -6.38 -16.20 1.39
CA SER A 40 -6.03 -16.90 2.65
C SER A 40 -5.33 -15.96 3.64
N SER A 41 -5.81 -14.71 3.70
CA SER A 41 -5.14 -13.61 4.37
C SER A 41 -5.89 -13.19 5.64
N LYS A 42 -5.14 -12.85 6.68
CA LYS A 42 -5.66 -12.13 7.84
C LYS A 42 -6.02 -10.69 7.47
N TYR A 43 -5.34 -10.12 6.50
CA TYR A 43 -5.44 -8.72 6.13
C TYR A 43 -6.14 -8.52 4.79
N SER A 44 -7.04 -7.54 4.73
CA SER A 44 -7.75 -7.17 3.50
C SER A 44 -7.19 -5.91 2.84
N HIS A 45 -6.36 -5.14 3.55
CA HIS A 45 -5.86 -3.86 3.07
C HIS A 45 -4.55 -3.49 3.76
N VAL A 46 -3.72 -2.67 3.09
CA VAL A 46 -2.48 -2.14 3.64
C VAL A 46 -2.27 -0.69 3.21
N GLU A 47 -1.75 0.14 4.11
CA GLU A 47 -1.45 1.55 3.90
C GLU A 47 -0.07 1.92 4.40
N ILE A 48 0.53 2.96 3.82
CA ILE A 48 1.76 3.57 4.33
C ILE A 48 1.39 4.78 5.18
N VAL A 49 1.87 4.82 6.41
CA VAL A 49 1.60 5.91 7.36
C VAL A 49 2.88 6.66 7.65
N ILE A 50 2.87 7.96 7.37
CA ILE A 50 3.94 8.90 7.73
C ILE A 50 3.31 10.05 8.52
N ASN A 51 3.74 10.21 9.75
CA ASN A 51 3.12 11.15 10.69
C ASN A 51 1.62 10.85 10.84
N LYS A 52 0.76 11.75 10.34
CA LYS A 52 -0.70 11.61 10.35
C LYS A 52 -1.28 11.23 8.99
N ASP A 53 -0.45 11.18 7.94
CA ASP A 53 -0.88 10.96 6.57
C ASP A 53 -0.81 9.48 6.20
N TRP A 54 -1.94 8.96 5.75
CA TRP A 54 -2.13 7.57 5.34
C TRP A 54 -2.25 7.51 3.82
N TYR A 55 -1.26 6.88 3.19
CA TYR A 55 -1.15 6.73 1.74
C TYR A 55 -1.63 5.35 1.33
N SER A 56 -2.57 5.30 0.42
CA SER A 56 -3.07 4.03 -0.11
C SER A 56 -3.58 4.15 -1.53
N SER A 57 -3.73 3.00 -2.17
CA SER A 57 -4.51 2.83 -3.39
C SER A 57 -5.70 1.95 -3.07
N SER A 58 -6.90 2.48 -3.25
CA SER A 58 -8.14 1.78 -2.88
C SER A 58 -9.22 1.96 -3.94
N PRO A 59 -9.87 0.87 -4.40
CA PRO A 59 -11.03 0.97 -5.27
C PRO A 59 -12.18 1.78 -4.67
N ARG A 60 -12.35 1.74 -3.35
CA ARG A 60 -13.38 2.51 -2.64
C ARG A 60 -13.19 4.01 -2.78
N ASP A 61 -11.94 4.45 -2.81
CA ASP A 61 -11.56 5.86 -2.90
C ASP A 61 -11.31 6.30 -4.36
N GLY A 62 -11.47 5.40 -5.32
CA GLY A 62 -11.24 5.68 -6.74
C GLY A 62 -9.78 5.75 -7.13
N GLY A 63 -8.88 5.13 -6.37
CA GLY A 63 -7.46 5.06 -6.66
C GLY A 63 -6.56 5.43 -5.48
N VAL A 64 -5.39 5.99 -5.79
CA VAL A 64 -4.47 6.46 -4.74
C VAL A 64 -5.02 7.71 -4.07
N ARG A 65 -4.85 7.76 -2.76
CA ARG A 65 -5.30 8.88 -1.93
C ARG A 65 -4.42 9.06 -0.70
N ILE A 66 -4.50 10.23 -0.10
CA ILE A 66 -3.94 10.56 1.20
C ILE A 66 -5.10 10.91 2.12
N LYS A 67 -5.18 10.27 3.28
CA LYS A 67 -6.17 10.55 4.32
C LYS A 67 -5.50 10.65 5.67
N GLN A 68 -6.17 11.29 6.61
CA GLN A 68 -5.85 11.18 8.02
C GLN A 68 -6.88 10.27 8.66
N ILE A 69 -6.45 9.09 9.08
CA ILE A 69 -7.31 8.07 9.68
C ILE A 69 -7.01 8.04 11.18
N GLN A 70 -8.07 8.08 11.98
CA GLN A 70 -7.95 7.86 13.41
C GLN A 70 -7.98 6.35 13.67
N ASP A 71 -6.90 5.83 14.22
CA ASP A 71 -6.82 4.42 14.62
C ASP A 71 -7.74 4.18 15.84
N ASP A 72 -8.55 3.13 15.77
CA ASP A 72 -9.44 2.69 16.85
C ASP A 72 -8.76 1.73 17.85
N GLY A 73 -7.47 1.44 17.64
CA GLY A 73 -6.70 0.51 18.47
C GLY A 73 -6.95 -0.97 18.21
N ASN A 74 -7.93 -1.33 17.38
CA ASN A 74 -8.33 -2.72 17.15
C ASN A 74 -8.34 -3.18 15.70
N SER A 75 -8.55 -2.25 14.76
CA SER A 75 -8.78 -2.60 13.35
C SER A 75 -7.50 -2.78 12.55
N TRP A 76 -6.37 -2.34 13.09
CA TRP A 76 -5.10 -2.31 12.38
C TRP A 76 -3.97 -2.98 13.15
N ASP A 77 -3.12 -3.70 12.44
CA ASP A 77 -1.79 -4.08 12.90
C ASP A 77 -0.75 -3.22 12.21
N PHE A 78 0.31 -2.84 12.94
CA PHE A 78 1.34 -1.94 12.43
C PHE A 78 2.70 -2.61 12.40
N ILE A 79 3.49 -2.33 11.36
CA ILE A 79 4.92 -2.64 11.29
C ILE A 79 5.68 -1.36 11.01
N GLU A 80 6.72 -1.08 11.80
CA GLU A 80 7.64 0.02 11.54
C GLU A 80 8.57 -0.34 10.38
N VAL A 81 8.73 0.58 9.44
CA VAL A 81 9.57 0.43 8.26
C VAL A 81 10.29 1.73 7.96
N GLU A 82 11.36 1.62 7.19
CA GLU A 82 11.99 2.76 6.56
C GLU A 82 11.61 2.81 5.09
N ILE A 83 11.22 3.99 4.61
CA ILE A 83 10.86 4.18 3.21
C ILE A 83 11.60 5.36 2.60
N ASN A 84 11.80 5.30 1.30
CA ASN A 84 12.25 6.44 0.51
C ASN A 84 11.05 7.33 0.16
N LYS A 85 11.01 8.55 0.73
CA LYS A 85 9.91 9.49 0.51
C LYS A 85 9.81 9.93 -0.95
N ASP A 86 10.93 10.11 -1.64
CA ASP A 86 10.91 10.51 -3.04
C ASP A 86 10.27 9.42 -3.90
N ARG A 87 10.61 8.15 -3.61
CA ARG A 87 9.97 7.02 -4.26
C ARG A 87 8.47 6.96 -3.95
N LEU A 88 8.07 7.17 -2.70
CA LEU A 88 6.66 7.25 -2.33
C LEU A 88 5.92 8.31 -3.15
N TYR A 89 6.45 9.52 -3.22
CA TYR A 89 5.81 10.61 -3.96
C TYR A 89 5.82 10.39 -5.47
N GLN A 90 6.91 9.81 -6.01
CA GLN A 90 6.98 9.41 -7.41
C GLN A 90 5.89 8.37 -7.72
N LYS A 91 5.81 7.30 -6.94
CA LYS A 91 4.80 6.24 -7.14
C LYS A 91 3.38 6.74 -6.93
N TYR A 92 3.16 7.59 -5.94
CA TYR A 92 1.86 8.24 -5.75
C TYR A 92 1.40 8.98 -7.02
N ARG A 93 2.28 9.76 -7.64
CA ARG A 93 1.96 10.46 -8.89
C ARG A 93 1.73 9.50 -10.07
N GLU A 94 2.56 8.47 -10.19
CA GLU A 94 2.42 7.45 -11.24
C GLU A 94 1.08 6.73 -11.15
N TYR A 95 0.71 6.27 -9.96
CA TYR A 95 -0.56 5.56 -9.74
C TYR A 95 -1.76 6.49 -9.91
N LYS A 96 -1.66 7.73 -9.47
CA LYS A 96 -2.71 8.74 -9.67
C LYS A 96 -2.94 9.05 -11.15
N GLY A 97 -1.88 9.08 -11.96
CA GLY A 97 -1.93 9.36 -13.40
C GLY A 97 -2.42 8.20 -14.25
N ARG A 98 -2.44 6.97 -13.73
CA ARG A 98 -2.86 5.77 -14.50
C ARG A 98 -4.35 5.74 -14.85
N GLY A 99 -5.17 6.55 -14.20
CA GLY A 99 -6.59 6.68 -14.54
C GLY A 99 -7.36 5.35 -14.47
N TYR A 100 -7.10 4.54 -13.48
CA TYR A 100 -7.76 3.24 -13.33
C TYR A 100 -9.28 3.39 -13.23
N ASP A 101 -9.99 2.67 -14.06
CA ASP A 101 -11.42 2.41 -13.87
C ASP A 101 -11.59 1.36 -12.75
N PHE A 102 -11.36 1.80 -11.52
CA PHE A 102 -11.49 0.94 -10.34
C PHE A 102 -12.90 0.36 -10.17
N LYS A 103 -13.92 1.06 -10.67
CA LYS A 103 -15.31 0.56 -10.64
C LYS A 103 -15.49 -0.60 -11.61
N GLY A 104 -14.96 -0.48 -12.82
CA GLY A 104 -14.99 -1.55 -13.81
C GLY A 104 -14.19 -2.77 -13.37
N ILE A 105 -13.00 -2.56 -12.81
CA ILE A 105 -12.16 -3.63 -12.27
C ILE A 105 -12.87 -4.33 -11.10
N LEU A 106 -13.43 -3.59 -10.15
CA LEU A 106 -14.16 -4.16 -9.02
C LEU A 106 -15.38 -4.98 -9.46
N LEU A 107 -16.14 -4.50 -10.45
CA LEU A 107 -17.34 -5.17 -10.95
C LEU A 107 -17.01 -6.37 -11.84
N SER A 108 -15.96 -6.31 -12.65
CA SER A 108 -15.52 -7.43 -13.49
C SER A 108 -14.95 -8.59 -12.69
N ASN A 109 -14.48 -8.34 -11.47
CA ASN A 109 -13.80 -9.29 -10.61
C ASN A 109 -14.69 -9.90 -9.52
N ILE A 110 -15.92 -9.41 -9.37
CA ILE A 110 -16.95 -10.01 -8.50
C ILE A 110 -17.59 -11.24 -9.17
N LEU A 111 -17.46 -11.38 -10.48
CA LEU A 111 -18.00 -12.54 -11.21
C LEU A 111 -16.97 -13.67 -11.32
N PRO A 112 -17.35 -14.95 -11.09
CA PRO A 112 -16.43 -16.09 -10.97
C PRO A 112 -15.70 -16.51 -12.24
N ILE A 113 -15.84 -15.75 -13.33
CA ILE A 113 -15.29 -16.06 -14.65
C ILE A 113 -14.08 -15.16 -14.91
N GLY A 114 -12.93 -15.48 -14.31
CA GLY A 114 -11.71 -14.75 -14.62
C GLY A 114 -10.87 -14.31 -13.42
N TRP A 115 -10.94 -15.00 -12.32
CA TRP A 115 -10.11 -14.76 -11.13
C TRP A 115 -8.64 -15.04 -11.40
N HIS A 116 -8.06 -14.34 -12.36
CA HIS A 116 -6.61 -14.28 -12.49
C HIS A 116 -6.09 -13.11 -11.65
N SER A 117 -5.30 -13.45 -10.73
CA SER A 117 -4.28 -12.76 -9.91
C SER A 117 -4.01 -11.25 -10.10
N LYS A 118 -4.61 -10.57 -11.05
CA LYS A 118 -4.43 -9.13 -11.29
C LYS A 118 -5.12 -8.24 -10.27
N ASP A 119 -6.01 -8.81 -9.48
CA ASP A 119 -6.88 -8.07 -8.54
C ASP A 119 -6.42 -8.22 -7.10
N LYS A 120 -5.27 -8.86 -6.90
CA LYS A 120 -4.69 -9.07 -5.59
C LYS A 120 -4.20 -7.77 -4.96
N ALA A 121 -5.12 -6.81 -4.91
CA ALA A 121 -4.99 -5.65 -4.09
C ALA A 121 -4.06 -4.56 -4.66
N ILE A 122 -4.65 -3.68 -5.41
CA ILE A 122 -4.07 -2.40 -5.82
C ILE A 122 -3.38 -1.69 -4.64
N CYS A 123 -3.88 -1.85 -3.42
CA CYS A 123 -3.25 -1.30 -2.22
C CYS A 123 -1.90 -1.96 -1.92
N SER A 124 -1.80 -3.28 -1.97
CA SER A 124 -0.53 -4.00 -1.72
C SER A 124 0.44 -3.87 -2.90
N GLU A 125 -0.03 -3.79 -4.13
CA GLU A 125 0.80 -3.45 -5.29
C GLU A 125 1.47 -2.08 -5.10
N PHE A 126 0.69 -1.05 -4.75
CA PHE A 126 1.22 0.28 -4.49
C PHE A 126 2.29 0.27 -3.38
N VAL A 127 1.99 -0.37 -2.25
CA VAL A 127 2.93 -0.47 -1.11
C VAL A 127 4.18 -1.25 -1.51
N ALA A 128 4.04 -2.39 -2.17
CA ALA A 128 5.17 -3.21 -2.63
C ALA A 128 6.07 -2.45 -3.61
N ASP A 129 5.47 -1.67 -4.52
CA ASP A 129 6.20 -0.84 -5.46
C ASP A 129 6.97 0.30 -4.76
N VAL A 130 6.36 0.95 -3.76
CA VAL A 130 7.05 1.95 -2.92
C VAL A 130 8.21 1.32 -2.16
N LEU A 131 8.05 0.11 -1.62
CA LEU A 131 9.11 -0.64 -0.94
C LEU A 131 10.21 -1.15 -1.88
N GLY A 132 10.02 -1.05 -3.20
CA GLY A 132 11.00 -1.47 -4.19
C GLY A 132 11.02 -2.97 -4.46
N TYR A 133 9.91 -3.66 -4.18
CA TYR A 133 9.80 -5.09 -4.48
C TYR A 133 9.68 -5.32 -5.99
N SER A 134 10.32 -6.38 -6.49
CA SER A 134 10.13 -6.84 -7.86
C SER A 134 8.73 -7.44 -8.01
N GLU A 135 8.09 -7.22 -9.16
CA GLU A 135 6.76 -7.73 -9.49
C GLU A 135 5.71 -7.37 -8.43
N PRO A 136 5.55 -6.05 -8.11
CA PRO A 136 4.70 -5.59 -7.00
C PRO A 136 3.25 -6.05 -7.10
N GLU A 137 2.76 -6.30 -8.32
CA GLU A 137 1.42 -6.80 -8.60
C GLU A 137 1.14 -8.23 -8.07
N LYS A 138 2.17 -8.95 -7.69
CA LYS A 138 2.04 -10.32 -7.16
C LYS A 138 1.77 -10.37 -5.65
N TYR A 139 1.95 -9.26 -4.96
CA TYR A 139 1.83 -9.22 -3.49
C TYR A 139 0.40 -8.95 -3.03
N SER A 140 -0.14 -9.83 -2.22
CA SER A 140 -1.30 -9.54 -1.37
C SER A 140 -0.87 -8.76 -0.11
N PRO A 141 -1.80 -8.17 0.66
CA PRO A 141 -1.45 -7.57 1.95
C PRO A 141 -0.74 -8.54 2.90
N GLN A 142 -1.14 -9.82 2.91
CA GLN A 142 -0.49 -10.84 3.71
C GLN A 142 0.93 -11.14 3.24
N ASP A 143 1.16 -11.15 1.92
CA ASP A 143 2.50 -11.40 1.37
C ASP A 143 3.46 -10.27 1.76
N VAL A 144 2.99 -9.01 1.75
CA VAL A 144 3.77 -7.86 2.22
C VAL A 144 4.11 -8.01 3.70
N TRP A 145 3.12 -8.38 4.53
CA TRP A 145 3.34 -8.65 5.95
C TRP A 145 4.39 -9.74 6.17
N ASN A 146 4.22 -10.88 5.52
CA ASN A 146 5.13 -12.03 5.67
C ASN A 146 6.55 -11.69 5.24
N LYS A 147 6.70 -10.94 4.14
CA LYS A 147 8.02 -10.55 3.62
C LYS A 147 8.79 -9.66 4.57
N ILE A 148 8.11 -8.80 5.32
CA ILE A 148 8.75 -7.89 6.29
C ILE A 148 9.04 -8.62 7.60
N LYS A 149 8.12 -9.45 8.06
CA LYS A 149 8.26 -10.18 9.34
C LYS A 149 9.15 -11.43 9.24
N GLY A 150 9.19 -12.01 8.07
CA GLY A 150 9.90 -13.26 7.80
C GLY A 150 11.35 -13.22 7.74
#